data_30979e9fcd39cba0911475cc3ec9d629
#
_entry.id   30979e9fcd39cba0911475cc3ec9d629
#
_cell.length_a   1.000
_cell.length_b   1.000
_cell.length_c   1.000
_cell.angle_alpha   90.00
_cell.angle_beta   90.00
_cell.angle_gamma   90.00
#
_symmetry.space_group_name_H-M   'P 1'
#
loop_
_entity.id
_entity.type
_entity.pdbx_description
1 polymer ?
#
loop_
_entity_poly.entity_id
_entity_poly.type
_entity_poly.pdbx_seq_one_letter_code
_entity_poly.pdbx_strand_id
1 'polypeptide(L)'
;MIWAAFLVGILQAMGPACAKDIAGAHDYPGMPRFEGSSLVGSQTLPFDAFVVATGPVKEDDSFQWQLTDTVPVEGKVSGYVYAIPRSHAPLEVFRNYEAALRQLGFEPVFTCDSAASCGAPDTLAQRIYTGSHVMENGGLRSAQAIIYGSDIHYLAARRSRDGQDSYASLLVARESSMGGEDQDTLSVVLHLIEPKPIGQSMVLVDAAKMDQDLGTAGHVGLYGIHFDTDSAVIRPDSEPTLAEIAKLLQQQGELRLYIVGHTDDVGGYDYNMKLSGRRAKAVVDALVGRFKIAAPRLHAAGVGFLAPVAPNTDEDGRARNRRVELVRE
;
A
#
# COMPACT_ATOMS: atom_id res chain seq x y z
N MET A 1 -62.08 -47.59 0.16
CA MET A 1 -61.36 -46.79 1.15
C MET A 1 -60.09 -46.32 0.49
N ILE A 2 -60.06 -45.03 0.07
CA ILE A 2 -58.94 -44.41 -0.64
C ILE A 2 -58.30 -43.47 0.36
N TRP A 3 -57.04 -43.73 0.69
CA TRP A 3 -56.20 -42.86 1.58
C TRP A 3 -55.56 -41.79 0.69
N ALA A 4 -55.89 -40.52 0.90
CA ALA A 4 -55.20 -39.39 0.30
C ALA A 4 -54.03 -38.98 1.22
N ALA A 5 -52.81 -39.12 0.72
CA ALA A 5 -51.61 -38.63 1.42
C ALA A 5 -51.46 -37.13 1.09
N PHE A 6 -51.56 -36.27 2.11
CA PHE A 6 -51.19 -34.85 2.04
C PHE A 6 -49.66 -34.72 2.12
N LEU A 7 -49.01 -34.32 1.02
CA LEU A 7 -47.66 -33.86 1.00
C LEU A 7 -47.63 -32.40 1.48
N VAL A 8 -47.18 -32.17 2.70
CA VAL A 8 -46.85 -30.85 3.22
C VAL A 8 -45.45 -30.47 2.65
N GLY A 9 -45.47 -29.66 1.61
CA GLY A 9 -44.22 -29.06 1.11
C GLY A 9 -43.69 -28.04 2.11
N ILE A 10 -42.55 -28.32 2.69
CA ILE A 10 -41.78 -27.37 3.52
C ILE A 10 -41.19 -26.36 2.54
N LEU A 11 -41.78 -25.17 2.45
CA LEU A 11 -41.18 -24.01 1.81
C LEU A 11 -40.02 -23.56 2.69
N GLN A 12 -38.81 -23.96 2.36
CA GLN A 12 -37.61 -23.34 2.93
C GLN A 12 -37.57 -21.91 2.40
N ALA A 13 -37.81 -20.95 3.27
CA ALA A 13 -37.55 -19.55 3.00
C ALA A 13 -36.02 -19.42 2.81
N MET A 14 -35.57 -19.27 1.55
CA MET A 14 -34.24 -18.81 1.26
C MET A 14 -34.13 -17.40 1.82
N GLY A 15 -33.40 -17.24 2.92
CA GLY A 15 -32.98 -15.94 3.40
C GLY A 15 -32.15 -15.20 2.33
N PRO A 16 -32.09 -13.88 2.38
CA PRO A 16 -31.32 -13.12 1.40
C PRO A 16 -29.89 -13.66 1.36
N ALA A 17 -29.44 -14.00 0.15
CA ALA A 17 -28.09 -14.50 -0.06
C ALA A 17 -27.11 -13.37 0.28
N CYS A 18 -26.36 -13.51 1.37
CA CYS A 18 -25.25 -12.63 1.68
C CYS A 18 -24.24 -12.66 0.51
N ALA A 19 -23.66 -11.53 0.15
CA ALA A 19 -22.58 -11.47 -0.84
C ALA A 19 -21.48 -12.47 -0.45
N LYS A 20 -20.80 -13.05 -1.45
CA LYS A 20 -19.66 -13.94 -1.15
C LYS A 20 -18.42 -13.12 -0.84
N ASP A 21 -17.58 -13.65 0.04
CA ASP A 21 -16.25 -13.10 0.26
C ASP A 21 -15.49 -12.95 -1.06
N ILE A 22 -14.71 -11.88 -1.18
CA ILE A 22 -13.79 -11.72 -2.31
C ILE A 22 -12.69 -12.78 -2.24
N ALA A 23 -12.33 -13.33 -3.40
CA ALA A 23 -11.35 -14.41 -3.48
C ALA A 23 -9.97 -13.95 -2.95
N GLY A 24 -9.38 -14.76 -2.07
CA GLY A 24 -8.03 -14.50 -1.53
C GLY A 24 -7.95 -13.46 -0.41
N ALA A 25 -9.07 -12.85 0.01
CA ALA A 25 -9.08 -11.96 1.15
C ALA A 25 -9.09 -12.72 2.48
N HIS A 26 -8.45 -12.14 3.49
CA HIS A 26 -8.39 -12.67 4.84
C HIS A 26 -8.72 -11.57 5.84
N ASP A 27 -9.39 -11.95 6.92
CA ASP A 27 -9.64 -11.04 8.04
C ASP A 27 -8.34 -10.62 8.75
N TYR A 28 -8.40 -9.50 9.48
CA TYR A 28 -7.28 -9.13 10.35
C TYR A 28 -7.06 -10.21 11.43
N PRO A 29 -5.80 -10.64 11.66
CA PRO A 29 -5.51 -11.69 12.64
C PRO A 29 -6.08 -11.39 14.03
N GLY A 30 -6.92 -12.29 14.54
CA GLY A 30 -7.57 -12.16 15.84
C GLY A 30 -8.82 -11.27 15.86
N MET A 31 -9.21 -10.64 14.74
CA MET A 31 -10.48 -9.92 14.65
C MET A 31 -11.62 -10.89 14.32
N PRO A 32 -12.60 -11.08 15.21
CA PRO A 32 -13.75 -11.91 14.89
C PRO A 32 -14.64 -11.21 13.87
N ARG A 33 -15.32 -11.99 13.06
CA ARG A 33 -16.26 -11.51 12.06
C ARG A 33 -17.67 -11.48 12.64
N PHE A 34 -18.48 -10.49 12.30
CA PHE A 34 -19.89 -10.47 12.65
C PHE A 34 -20.62 -11.62 11.92
N GLU A 35 -21.50 -12.33 12.62
CA GLU A 35 -22.22 -13.48 12.05
C GLU A 35 -23.05 -13.08 10.83
N GLY A 36 -22.94 -13.85 9.76
CA GLY A 36 -23.62 -13.59 8.49
C GLY A 36 -23.01 -12.47 7.63
N SER A 37 -21.89 -11.88 8.05
CA SER A 37 -21.18 -10.87 7.23
C SER A 37 -20.36 -11.52 6.11
N SER A 38 -20.15 -10.76 5.03
CA SER A 38 -19.24 -11.10 3.94
C SER A 38 -18.15 -10.05 3.82
N LEU A 39 -16.91 -10.49 3.63
CA LEU A 39 -15.78 -9.60 3.37
C LEU A 39 -15.79 -9.22 1.88
N VAL A 40 -16.25 -8.01 1.57
CA VAL A 40 -16.46 -7.53 0.20
C VAL A 40 -15.34 -6.61 -0.30
N GLY A 41 -14.43 -6.18 0.58
CA GLY A 41 -13.25 -5.40 0.24
C GLY A 41 -12.13 -5.61 1.26
N SER A 42 -10.88 -5.72 0.79
CA SER A 42 -9.72 -5.70 1.67
C SER A 42 -8.50 -5.16 0.93
N GLN A 43 -7.68 -4.39 1.64
CA GLN A 43 -6.42 -3.88 1.13
C GLN A 43 -5.43 -3.79 2.28
N THR A 44 -4.17 -4.12 2.01
CA THR A 44 -3.07 -3.86 2.95
C THR A 44 -1.96 -3.13 2.22
N LEU A 45 -1.66 -1.93 2.68
CA LEU A 45 -0.53 -1.11 2.23
C LEU A 45 0.61 -1.30 3.24
N PRO A 46 1.78 -1.79 2.84
CA PRO A 46 2.91 -2.04 3.74
C PRO A 46 3.42 -0.78 4.44
N PHE A 47 3.22 0.38 3.82
CA PHE A 47 3.51 1.70 4.34
C PHE A 47 2.66 2.74 3.61
N ASP A 48 1.87 3.51 4.37
CA ASP A 48 1.09 4.64 3.86
C ASP A 48 0.76 5.59 5.02
N ALA A 49 0.21 6.77 4.69
CA ALA A 49 -0.28 7.73 5.67
C ALA A 49 -1.80 7.58 5.83
N PHE A 50 -2.28 7.64 7.06
CA PHE A 50 -3.71 7.67 7.39
C PHE A 50 -4.00 8.77 8.39
N VAL A 51 -5.11 9.50 8.20
CA VAL A 51 -5.57 10.52 9.15
C VAL A 51 -6.72 9.95 9.96
N VAL A 52 -6.46 9.66 11.24
CA VAL A 52 -7.48 9.20 12.19
C VAL A 52 -8.24 10.41 12.73
N ALA A 53 -9.55 10.46 12.50
CA ALA A 53 -10.38 11.52 13.10
C ALA A 53 -10.62 11.22 14.58
N THR A 54 -10.18 12.10 15.45
CA THR A 54 -10.34 12.00 16.92
C THR A 54 -11.27 13.07 17.48
N GLY A 55 -11.99 13.74 16.61
CA GLY A 55 -13.02 14.74 16.94
C GLY A 55 -14.04 14.89 15.80
N PRO A 56 -15.11 15.69 16.02
CA PRO A 56 -16.15 15.93 15.03
C PRO A 56 -15.65 16.78 13.86
N VAL A 57 -16.43 16.84 12.79
CA VAL A 57 -16.27 17.89 11.78
C VAL A 57 -16.95 19.16 12.25
N LYS A 58 -16.38 20.30 11.89
CA LYS A 58 -16.95 21.63 12.10
C LYS A 58 -16.86 22.45 10.83
N GLU A 59 -17.84 23.31 10.63
CA GLU A 59 -17.83 24.28 9.55
C GLU A 59 -16.91 25.44 9.92
N ASP A 60 -16.01 25.81 9.02
CA ASP A 60 -15.12 26.97 9.17
C ASP A 60 -15.78 28.27 8.69
N ASP A 61 -15.10 29.39 8.86
CA ASP A 61 -15.61 30.71 8.46
C ASP A 61 -15.84 30.86 6.94
N SER A 62 -15.35 29.93 6.15
CA SER A 62 -15.54 29.86 4.70
C SER A 62 -16.61 28.85 4.28
N PHE A 63 -17.44 28.41 5.23
CA PHE A 63 -18.49 27.39 5.04
C PHE A 63 -17.93 26.05 4.53
N GLN A 64 -16.69 25.73 4.91
CA GLN A 64 -16.08 24.43 4.60
C GLN A 64 -16.02 23.56 5.85
N TRP A 65 -16.49 22.33 5.74
CA TRP A 65 -16.42 21.36 6.81
C TRP A 65 -15.01 20.80 6.96
N GLN A 66 -14.42 20.88 8.15
CA GLN A 66 -13.07 20.40 8.45
C GLN A 66 -13.10 19.43 9.64
N LEU A 67 -12.19 18.45 9.62
CA LEU A 67 -11.88 17.65 10.79
C LEU A 67 -11.21 18.55 11.84
N THR A 68 -11.74 18.59 13.06
CA THR A 68 -11.22 19.50 14.11
C THR A 68 -10.02 18.90 14.84
N ASP A 69 -10.09 17.60 15.13
CA ASP A 69 -9.07 16.87 15.85
C ASP A 69 -8.69 15.62 15.06
N THR A 70 -7.40 15.47 14.79
CA THR A 70 -6.88 14.35 13.99
C THR A 70 -5.54 13.87 14.51
N VAL A 71 -5.27 12.60 14.28
CA VAL A 71 -3.94 12.00 14.46
C VAL A 71 -3.44 11.50 13.11
N PRO A 72 -2.43 12.14 12.51
CA PRO A 72 -1.75 11.61 11.34
C PRO A 72 -0.87 10.44 11.77
N VAL A 73 -0.98 9.33 11.08
CA VAL A 73 -0.19 8.10 11.35
C VAL A 73 0.40 7.60 10.05
N GLU A 74 1.70 7.31 10.05
CA GLU A 74 2.38 6.65 8.95
C GLU A 74 2.78 5.24 9.35
N GLY A 75 2.52 4.27 8.47
CA GLY A 75 2.83 2.88 8.73
C GLY A 75 2.08 1.90 7.85
N LYS A 76 1.94 0.68 8.33
CA LYS A 76 1.11 -0.33 7.65
C LYS A 76 -0.36 0.01 7.85
N VAL A 77 -1.08 0.20 6.75
CA VAL A 77 -2.53 0.46 6.73
C VAL A 77 -3.24 -0.78 6.20
N SER A 78 -4.10 -1.38 7.03
CA SER A 78 -4.92 -2.53 6.63
C SER A 78 -6.39 -2.14 6.69
N GLY A 79 -7.07 -2.20 5.56
CA GLY A 79 -8.47 -1.83 5.43
C GLY A 79 -9.34 -3.03 5.07
N TYR A 80 -10.57 -3.05 5.60
CA TYR A 80 -11.56 -4.12 5.41
C TYR A 80 -12.95 -3.51 5.24
N VAL A 81 -13.72 -4.04 4.29
CA VAL A 81 -15.13 -3.69 4.11
C VAL A 81 -15.96 -4.95 4.24
N TYR A 82 -16.93 -4.93 5.16
CA TYR A 82 -17.87 -6.02 5.34
C TYR A 82 -19.27 -5.57 4.97
N ALA A 83 -19.98 -6.41 4.22
CA ALA A 83 -21.42 -6.31 4.01
C ALA A 83 -22.16 -7.19 5.02
N ILE A 84 -23.18 -6.64 5.67
CA ILE A 84 -23.96 -7.30 6.72
C ILE A 84 -25.44 -7.22 6.33
N PRO A 85 -26.22 -8.30 6.53
CA PRO A 85 -27.66 -8.27 6.23
C PRO A 85 -28.38 -7.13 6.99
N ARG A 86 -29.27 -6.41 6.28
CA ARG A 86 -30.03 -5.26 6.81
C ARG A 86 -30.98 -5.60 7.96
N SER A 87 -31.18 -6.88 8.25
CA SER A 87 -31.98 -7.34 9.40
C SER A 87 -31.39 -6.92 10.75
N HIS A 88 -30.10 -6.58 10.78
CA HIS A 88 -29.42 -6.09 11.97
C HIS A 88 -29.50 -4.57 12.10
N ALA A 89 -29.45 -4.08 13.33
CA ALA A 89 -29.36 -2.65 13.59
C ALA A 89 -27.90 -2.16 13.47
N PRO A 90 -27.60 -0.98 12.86
CA PRO A 90 -26.24 -0.45 12.79
C PRO A 90 -25.56 -0.35 14.15
N LEU A 91 -26.30 0.08 15.19
CA LEU A 91 -25.77 0.15 16.55
C LEU A 91 -25.38 -1.24 17.12
N GLU A 92 -26.16 -2.29 16.84
CA GLU A 92 -25.81 -3.67 17.23
C GLU A 92 -24.48 -4.10 16.61
N VAL A 93 -24.35 -3.92 15.31
CA VAL A 93 -23.12 -4.23 14.55
C VAL A 93 -21.94 -3.42 15.10
N PHE A 94 -22.12 -2.11 15.25
CA PHE A 94 -21.10 -1.22 15.77
C PHE A 94 -20.58 -1.66 17.15
N ARG A 95 -21.48 -1.99 18.09
CA ARG A 95 -21.10 -2.44 19.45
C ARG A 95 -20.36 -3.77 19.46
N ASN A 96 -20.68 -4.69 18.53
CA ASN A 96 -19.95 -5.94 18.37
C ASN A 96 -18.50 -5.69 17.89
N TYR A 97 -18.31 -4.82 16.90
CA TYR A 97 -16.97 -4.45 16.44
C TYR A 97 -16.19 -3.66 17.49
N GLU A 98 -16.83 -2.74 18.21
CA GLU A 98 -16.21 -2.03 19.34
C GLU A 98 -15.72 -3.03 20.41
N ALA A 99 -16.54 -4.01 20.79
CA ALA A 99 -16.17 -5.03 21.76
C ALA A 99 -14.99 -5.89 21.25
N ALA A 100 -15.00 -6.28 19.97
CA ALA A 100 -13.91 -7.02 19.36
C ALA A 100 -12.60 -6.21 19.34
N LEU A 101 -12.65 -4.93 19.03
CA LEU A 101 -11.48 -4.03 19.08
C LEU A 101 -10.93 -3.92 20.51
N ARG A 102 -11.80 -3.82 21.53
CA ARG A 102 -11.38 -3.82 22.94
C ARG A 102 -10.68 -5.12 23.33
N GLN A 103 -11.14 -6.27 22.85
CA GLN A 103 -10.47 -7.56 23.08
C GLN A 103 -9.07 -7.62 22.46
N LEU A 104 -8.84 -6.89 21.35
CA LEU A 104 -7.53 -6.71 20.74
C LEU A 104 -6.68 -5.65 21.44
N GLY A 105 -7.19 -5.02 22.50
CA GLY A 105 -6.51 -4.01 23.32
C GLY A 105 -6.64 -2.58 22.79
N PHE A 106 -7.56 -2.32 21.86
CA PHE A 106 -7.87 -0.96 21.41
C PHE A 106 -8.86 -0.29 22.35
N GLU A 107 -8.53 0.90 22.82
CA GLU A 107 -9.41 1.74 23.67
C GLU A 107 -9.96 2.92 22.86
N PRO A 108 -11.27 3.19 22.94
CA PRO A 108 -11.88 4.32 22.25
C PRO A 108 -11.23 5.65 22.63
N VAL A 109 -10.91 6.46 21.64
CA VAL A 109 -10.45 7.85 21.81
C VAL A 109 -11.48 8.85 21.31
N PHE A 110 -12.31 8.46 20.34
CA PHE A 110 -13.44 9.26 19.88
C PHE A 110 -14.56 8.35 19.35
N THR A 111 -15.81 8.68 19.67
CA THR A 111 -16.99 7.96 19.18
C THR A 111 -18.08 8.95 18.87
N CYS A 112 -18.76 8.79 17.73
CA CYS A 112 -19.91 9.59 17.40
C CYS A 112 -20.96 8.84 16.55
N ASP A 113 -22.23 9.26 16.65
CA ASP A 113 -23.39 8.60 16.03
C ASP A 113 -24.51 9.56 15.60
N SER A 114 -24.32 10.86 15.79
CA SER A 114 -25.34 11.88 15.55
C SER A 114 -24.72 13.20 15.13
N ALA A 115 -25.55 14.10 14.59
CA ALA A 115 -25.09 15.47 14.27
C ALA A 115 -24.54 16.20 15.51
N ALA A 116 -25.06 15.91 16.70
CA ALA A 116 -24.58 16.53 17.93
C ALA A 116 -23.17 16.08 18.31
N SER A 117 -22.82 14.82 18.03
CA SER A 117 -21.53 14.20 18.38
C SER A 117 -20.52 14.20 17.23
N CYS A 118 -20.97 14.05 15.96
CA CYS A 118 -20.11 14.01 14.77
C CYS A 118 -19.96 15.39 14.08
N GLY A 119 -20.88 16.33 14.32
CA GLY A 119 -21.04 17.56 13.54
C GLY A 119 -21.89 17.33 12.30
N ALA A 120 -21.34 16.67 11.29
CA ALA A 120 -22.05 16.19 10.09
C ALA A 120 -21.54 14.76 9.78
N PRO A 121 -22.26 13.70 10.16
CA PRO A 121 -21.78 12.32 10.10
C PRO A 121 -21.37 11.85 8.71
N ASP A 122 -22.16 12.19 7.68
CA ASP A 122 -21.85 11.92 6.27
C ASP A 122 -20.61 12.67 5.79
N THR A 123 -20.46 13.93 6.18
CA THR A 123 -19.25 14.71 5.89
C THR A 123 -18.03 14.16 6.62
N LEU A 124 -18.18 13.72 7.88
CA LEU A 124 -17.10 13.04 8.61
C LEU A 124 -16.60 11.81 7.82
N ALA A 125 -17.52 10.95 7.38
CA ALA A 125 -17.17 9.79 6.58
C ALA A 125 -16.47 10.19 5.27
N GLN A 126 -16.97 11.19 4.57
CA GLN A 126 -16.34 11.72 3.34
C GLN A 126 -14.91 12.21 3.60
N ARG A 127 -14.68 12.96 4.69
CA ARG A 127 -13.36 13.51 5.01
C ARG A 127 -12.34 12.46 5.42
N ILE A 128 -12.76 11.37 6.05
CA ILE A 128 -11.87 10.29 6.45
C ILE A 128 -11.51 9.40 5.24
N TYR A 129 -12.48 9.10 4.38
CA TYR A 129 -12.34 8.08 3.33
C TYR A 129 -12.23 8.65 1.91
N THR A 130 -11.87 9.92 1.75
CA THR A 130 -11.54 10.52 0.45
C THR A 130 -10.11 10.21 0.06
N GLY A 131 -9.88 9.74 -1.16
CA GLY A 131 -8.56 9.46 -1.71
C GLY A 131 -8.17 7.99 -1.71
N SER A 132 -6.89 7.70 -1.47
CA SER A 132 -6.25 6.39 -1.64
C SER A 132 -6.71 5.27 -0.70
N HIS A 133 -7.50 5.59 0.34
CA HIS A 133 -8.01 4.60 1.28
C HIS A 133 -9.35 3.97 0.85
N VAL A 134 -9.85 4.33 -0.32
CA VAL A 134 -11.01 3.72 -0.96
C VAL A 134 -10.52 2.49 -1.73
N MET A 135 -10.87 1.32 -1.25
CA MET A 135 -10.32 0.04 -1.72
C MET A 135 -10.63 -0.25 -3.18
N GLU A 136 -9.58 -0.49 -3.99
CA GLU A 136 -9.70 -0.72 -5.43
C GLU A 136 -10.33 -2.07 -5.81
N ASN A 137 -10.22 -3.09 -4.97
CA ASN A 137 -10.66 -4.45 -5.29
C ASN A 137 -12.09 -4.73 -4.85
N GLY A 138 -13.07 -4.32 -5.65
CA GLY A 138 -14.50 -4.59 -5.43
C GLY A 138 -15.17 -3.58 -4.49
N GLY A 139 -14.40 -2.74 -3.80
CA GLY A 139 -14.87 -1.85 -2.75
C GLY A 139 -15.35 -0.47 -3.21
N LEU A 140 -15.16 -0.07 -4.47
CA LEU A 140 -15.53 1.29 -4.91
C LEU A 140 -17.04 1.57 -4.75
N ARG A 141 -17.88 0.58 -5.02
CA ARG A 141 -19.34 0.70 -4.80
C ARG A 141 -19.68 0.79 -3.31
N SER A 142 -19.07 -0.07 -2.50
CA SER A 142 -19.31 -0.11 -1.05
C SER A 142 -18.81 1.15 -0.36
N ALA A 143 -17.66 1.70 -0.75
CA ALA A 143 -17.14 2.93 -0.17
C ALA A 143 -17.99 4.14 -0.52
N GLN A 144 -18.46 4.28 -1.76
CA GLN A 144 -19.38 5.36 -2.13
C GLN A 144 -20.73 5.24 -1.42
N ALA A 145 -21.29 4.03 -1.30
CA ALA A 145 -22.51 3.80 -0.55
C ALA A 145 -22.38 4.18 0.92
N ILE A 146 -21.21 3.96 1.52
CA ILE A 146 -20.90 4.31 2.89
C ILE A 146 -20.70 5.81 3.07
N ILE A 147 -19.97 6.46 2.18
CA ILE A 147 -19.71 7.91 2.20
C ILE A 147 -21.01 8.72 2.14
N TYR A 148 -22.04 8.18 1.46
CA TYR A 148 -23.39 8.76 1.39
C TYR A 148 -24.41 7.99 2.22
N GLY A 149 -23.96 7.14 3.14
CA GLY A 149 -24.80 6.32 3.99
C GLY A 149 -25.59 7.12 5.03
N SER A 150 -26.53 6.45 5.67
CA SER A 150 -27.28 6.99 6.80
C SER A 150 -27.07 6.16 8.06
N ASP A 151 -27.52 6.66 9.21
CA ASP A 151 -27.41 5.96 10.50
C ASP A 151 -25.94 5.57 10.77
N ILE A 152 -25.05 6.58 10.64
CA ILE A 152 -23.60 6.44 10.74
C ILE A 152 -23.17 6.37 12.19
N HIS A 153 -22.37 5.35 12.50
CA HIS A 153 -21.63 5.20 13.76
C HIS A 153 -20.14 5.17 13.47
N TYR A 154 -19.37 5.99 14.13
CA TYR A 154 -17.91 6.07 13.97
C TYR A 154 -17.18 5.89 15.30
N LEU A 155 -16.03 5.19 15.24
CA LEU A 155 -15.11 5.01 16.35
C LEU A 155 -13.67 5.18 15.86
N ALA A 156 -12.92 6.05 16.54
CA ALA A 156 -11.47 5.99 16.56
C ALA A 156 -11.03 5.35 17.88
N ALA A 157 -10.13 4.37 17.80
CA ALA A 157 -9.57 3.70 18.98
C ALA A 157 -8.05 3.60 18.89
N ARG A 158 -7.38 3.56 20.02
CA ARG A 158 -5.92 3.49 20.15
C ARG A 158 -5.50 2.27 20.95
N ARG A 159 -4.39 1.66 20.54
CA ARG A 159 -3.70 0.60 21.28
C ARG A 159 -2.23 0.94 21.40
N SER A 160 -1.73 1.04 22.63
CA SER A 160 -0.30 1.27 22.92
C SER A 160 0.39 -0.06 23.22
N ARG A 161 1.44 -0.40 22.48
CA ARG A 161 2.33 -1.55 22.76
C ARG A 161 3.78 -1.14 22.52
N ASP A 162 4.66 -1.47 23.43
CA ASP A 162 6.11 -1.21 23.34
C ASP A 162 6.48 0.25 23.00
N GLY A 163 5.66 1.19 23.50
CA GLY A 163 5.84 2.62 23.26
C GLY A 163 5.36 3.10 21.89
N GLN A 164 4.67 2.25 21.11
CA GLN A 164 4.07 2.62 19.84
C GLN A 164 2.54 2.57 19.90
N ASP A 165 1.89 3.58 19.34
CA ASP A 165 0.44 3.70 19.30
C ASP A 165 -0.11 3.24 17.94
N SER A 166 -0.82 2.13 17.91
CA SER A 166 -1.62 1.68 16.76
C SER A 166 -3.04 2.24 16.87
N TYR A 167 -3.68 2.46 15.74
CA TYR A 167 -5.01 3.02 15.69
C TYR A 167 -5.98 2.12 14.92
N ALA A 168 -7.25 2.18 15.31
CA ALA A 168 -8.37 1.62 14.57
C ALA A 168 -9.34 2.75 14.20
N SER A 169 -9.80 2.76 12.95
CA SER A 169 -10.88 3.62 12.44
C SER A 169 -12.01 2.71 11.97
N LEU A 170 -13.13 2.73 12.66
CA LEU A 170 -14.31 1.92 12.39
C LEU A 170 -15.48 2.82 12.01
N LEU A 171 -16.14 2.51 10.89
CA LEU A 171 -17.38 3.14 10.48
C LEU A 171 -18.42 2.07 10.17
N VAL A 172 -19.62 2.23 10.71
CA VAL A 172 -20.78 1.40 10.38
C VAL A 172 -21.87 2.32 9.85
N ALA A 173 -22.46 1.99 8.72
CA ALA A 173 -23.50 2.78 8.09
C ALA A 173 -24.53 1.90 7.36
N ARG A 174 -25.76 2.41 7.21
CA ARG A 174 -26.70 1.91 6.20
C ARG A 174 -26.31 2.45 4.84
N GLU A 175 -26.18 1.57 3.86
CA GLU A 175 -25.88 1.99 2.50
C GLU A 175 -26.97 2.91 1.92
N SER A 176 -26.53 3.91 1.17
CA SER A 176 -27.44 4.79 0.46
C SER A 176 -27.90 4.15 -0.86
N SER A 177 -29.14 4.42 -1.25
CA SER A 177 -29.80 3.86 -2.45
C SER A 177 -29.32 4.44 -3.78
N MET A 178 -28.10 4.92 -3.89
CA MET A 178 -27.55 5.45 -5.15
C MET A 178 -27.29 4.33 -6.17
N GLY A 179 -28.36 3.62 -6.57
CA GLY A 179 -28.44 2.88 -7.83
C GLY A 179 -27.74 1.51 -7.89
N GLY A 180 -28.24 0.51 -7.18
CA GLY A 180 -27.81 -0.88 -7.35
C GLY A 180 -28.73 -1.86 -6.62
N GLU A 181 -28.66 -3.15 -7.00
CA GLU A 181 -29.49 -4.24 -6.46
C GLU A 181 -29.20 -4.60 -4.98
N ASP A 182 -28.19 -4.00 -4.34
CA ASP A 182 -27.72 -4.32 -2.99
C ASP A 182 -28.26 -3.38 -1.89
N GLN A 183 -29.52 -2.89 -2.06
CA GLN A 183 -30.15 -1.95 -1.12
C GLN A 183 -30.40 -2.50 0.31
N ASP A 184 -30.06 -3.77 0.58
CA ASP A 184 -30.43 -4.48 1.80
C ASP A 184 -29.25 -4.81 2.71
N THR A 185 -28.15 -4.03 2.64
CA THR A 185 -26.96 -4.27 3.46
C THR A 185 -26.61 -3.09 4.36
N LEU A 186 -25.97 -3.42 5.48
CA LEU A 186 -25.16 -2.51 6.26
C LEU A 186 -23.71 -2.69 5.85
N SER A 187 -22.96 -1.62 5.82
CA SER A 187 -21.52 -1.69 5.58
C SER A 187 -20.72 -1.34 6.82
N VAL A 188 -19.65 -2.11 7.03
CA VAL A 188 -18.61 -1.84 8.02
C VAL A 188 -17.32 -1.55 7.27
N VAL A 189 -16.73 -0.39 7.54
CA VAL A 189 -15.37 -0.07 7.11
C VAL A 189 -14.47 -0.06 8.34
N LEU A 190 -13.45 -0.92 8.32
CA LEU A 190 -12.47 -1.03 9.39
C LEU A 190 -11.08 -0.79 8.82
N HIS A 191 -10.37 0.22 9.32
CA HIS A 191 -8.94 0.41 9.09
C HIS A 191 -8.17 0.15 10.38
N LEU A 192 -7.07 -0.58 10.24
CA LEU A 192 -6.11 -0.80 11.31
C LEU A 192 -4.77 -0.25 10.86
N ILE A 193 -4.26 0.73 11.59
CA ILE A 193 -3.04 1.45 11.27
C ILE A 193 -1.99 1.10 12.32
N GLU A 194 -0.93 0.43 11.85
CA GLU A 194 0.20 0.00 12.69
C GLU A 194 1.41 0.86 12.33
N PRO A 195 1.82 1.82 13.21
CA PRO A 195 2.96 2.67 12.95
C PRO A 195 4.19 1.85 12.59
N LYS A 196 4.88 2.29 11.58
CA LYS A 196 6.10 1.66 11.13
C LYS A 196 7.05 2.77 10.67
N PRO A 197 8.30 2.77 11.15
CA PRO A 197 9.27 3.70 10.60
C PRO A 197 9.43 3.43 9.10
N ILE A 198 9.53 4.51 8.32
CA ILE A 198 9.83 4.39 6.91
C ILE A 198 11.11 3.57 6.76
N GLY A 199 11.00 2.41 6.11
CA GLY A 199 12.18 1.63 5.76
C GLY A 199 13.01 2.48 4.80
N GLN A 200 14.26 2.75 5.16
CA GLN A 200 15.20 3.35 4.21
C GLN A 200 15.46 2.33 3.11
N SER A 201 14.58 2.29 2.12
CA SER A 201 14.75 1.47 0.91
C SER A 201 15.83 2.05 -0.02
N MET A 202 16.26 3.28 0.24
CA MET A 202 17.39 3.91 -0.42
C MET A 202 18.67 3.49 0.30
N VAL A 203 19.12 2.29 0.03
CA VAL A 203 20.43 1.84 0.49
C VAL A 203 21.45 2.46 -0.46
N LEU A 204 22.15 3.49 0.01
CA LEU A 204 23.42 3.85 -0.59
C LEU A 204 24.36 2.66 -0.30
N VAL A 205 24.65 1.85 -1.31
CA VAL A 205 25.63 0.78 -1.19
C VAL A 205 26.98 1.46 -1.08
N ASP A 206 27.55 1.51 0.12
CA ASP A 206 28.85 2.15 0.34
C ASP A 206 30.02 1.33 -0.24
N ALA A 207 31.20 1.92 -0.31
CA ALA A 207 32.38 1.29 -0.89
C ALA A 207 32.74 -0.03 -0.18
N ALA A 208 32.56 -0.13 1.14
CA ALA A 208 32.85 -1.35 1.90
C ALA A 208 31.90 -2.49 1.57
N LYS A 209 30.62 -2.19 1.45
CA LYS A 209 29.60 -3.18 1.04
C LYS A 209 29.80 -3.61 -0.42
N MET A 210 30.15 -2.67 -1.31
CA MET A 210 30.49 -3.01 -2.70
C MET A 210 31.69 -3.96 -2.76
N ASP A 211 32.75 -3.70 -1.98
CA ASP A 211 33.94 -4.57 -1.93
C ASP A 211 33.60 -5.97 -1.43
N GLN A 212 32.81 -6.05 -0.37
CA GLN A 212 32.33 -7.33 0.17
C GLN A 212 31.54 -8.13 -0.87
N ASP A 213 30.58 -7.50 -1.56
CA ASP A 213 29.73 -8.16 -2.54
C ASP A 213 30.51 -8.59 -3.79
N LEU A 214 31.41 -7.74 -4.27
CA LEU A 214 32.36 -8.10 -5.35
C LEU A 214 33.27 -9.26 -4.96
N GLY A 215 33.67 -9.34 -3.69
CA GLY A 215 34.50 -10.44 -3.18
C GLY A 215 33.75 -11.75 -3.02
N THR A 216 32.45 -11.71 -2.71
CA THR A 216 31.65 -12.92 -2.44
C THR A 216 30.84 -13.40 -3.63
N ALA A 217 30.21 -12.48 -4.38
CA ALA A 217 29.33 -12.78 -5.49
C ALA A 217 29.95 -12.46 -6.86
N GLY A 218 31.07 -11.73 -6.91
CA GLY A 218 31.68 -11.27 -8.15
C GLY A 218 30.97 -10.05 -8.79
N HIS A 219 29.82 -9.67 -8.28
CA HIS A 219 29.05 -8.52 -8.76
C HIS A 219 28.24 -7.84 -7.66
N VAL A 220 27.82 -6.60 -7.89
CA VAL A 220 26.90 -5.84 -7.02
C VAL A 220 25.97 -4.97 -7.85
N GLY A 221 24.65 -5.06 -7.58
CA GLY A 221 23.63 -4.25 -8.19
C GLY A 221 23.50 -2.89 -7.50
N LEU A 222 23.47 -1.81 -8.27
CA LEU A 222 23.37 -0.43 -7.80
C LEU A 222 22.07 0.19 -8.29
N TYR A 223 21.24 0.62 -7.35
CA TYR A 223 19.93 1.23 -7.61
C TYR A 223 19.93 2.76 -7.48
N GLY A 224 21.03 3.33 -7.00
CA GLY A 224 21.21 4.77 -6.82
C GLY A 224 21.83 5.49 -8.03
N ILE A 225 21.89 4.86 -9.21
CA ILE A 225 22.27 5.52 -10.47
C ILE A 225 21.01 5.72 -11.30
N HIS A 226 20.60 6.98 -11.42
CA HIS A 226 19.36 7.36 -12.11
C HIS A 226 19.67 8.07 -13.43
N PHE A 227 18.81 7.83 -14.41
CA PHE A 227 18.86 8.46 -15.73
C PHE A 227 17.53 9.12 -16.05
N ASP A 228 17.55 10.13 -16.91
CA ASP A 228 16.32 10.65 -17.47
C ASP A 228 15.63 9.61 -18.33
N THR A 229 14.31 9.76 -18.48
CA THR A 229 13.51 8.84 -19.31
C THR A 229 14.08 8.79 -20.73
N ASP A 230 14.24 7.56 -21.25
CA ASP A 230 14.76 7.34 -22.60
C ASP A 230 16.14 7.94 -22.86
N SER A 231 16.96 8.12 -21.84
CA SER A 231 18.22 8.86 -21.89
C SER A 231 19.35 8.10 -21.18
N ALA A 232 20.59 8.48 -21.50
CA ALA A 232 21.80 8.10 -20.79
C ALA A 232 22.39 9.28 -19.98
N VAL A 233 21.66 10.37 -19.85
CA VAL A 233 22.06 11.51 -19.01
C VAL A 233 21.88 11.10 -17.55
N ILE A 234 22.99 11.10 -16.80
CA ILE A 234 23.00 10.78 -15.37
C ILE A 234 22.39 11.95 -14.61
N ARG A 235 21.42 11.68 -13.75
CA ARG A 235 20.76 12.68 -12.92
C ARG A 235 21.65 13.08 -11.73
N PRO A 236 21.51 14.33 -11.23
CA PRO A 236 22.33 14.83 -10.11
C PRO A 236 22.20 14.00 -8.82
N ASP A 237 21.05 13.38 -8.58
CA ASP A 237 20.78 12.51 -7.42
C ASP A 237 21.58 11.20 -7.43
N SER A 238 22.29 10.88 -8.53
CA SER A 238 23.22 9.75 -8.65
C SER A 238 24.62 10.03 -8.07
N GLU A 239 24.94 11.28 -7.77
CA GLU A 239 26.29 11.71 -7.34
C GLU A 239 26.80 10.95 -6.09
N PRO A 240 25.99 10.71 -5.02
CA PRO A 240 26.44 9.95 -3.86
C PRO A 240 26.89 8.52 -4.22
N THR A 241 26.15 7.83 -5.10
CA THR A 241 26.50 6.46 -5.54
C THR A 241 27.78 6.47 -6.40
N LEU A 242 27.93 7.43 -7.30
CA LEU A 242 29.16 7.58 -8.10
C LEU A 242 30.38 7.85 -7.20
N ALA A 243 30.23 8.64 -6.14
CA ALA A 243 31.30 8.92 -5.18
C ALA A 243 31.73 7.66 -4.40
N GLU A 244 30.79 6.81 -4.00
CA GLU A 244 31.13 5.54 -3.32
C GLU A 244 31.80 4.53 -4.27
N ILE A 245 31.40 4.46 -5.54
CA ILE A 245 32.12 3.64 -6.55
C ILE A 245 33.56 4.17 -6.71
N ALA A 246 33.73 5.48 -6.82
CA ALA A 246 35.04 6.08 -6.96
C ALA A 246 35.93 5.83 -5.74
N LYS A 247 35.37 5.94 -4.54
CA LYS A 247 36.05 5.65 -3.28
C LYS A 247 36.52 4.18 -3.21
N LEU A 248 35.67 3.21 -3.60
CA LEU A 248 36.05 1.81 -3.72
C LEU A 248 37.27 1.65 -4.64
N LEU A 249 37.19 2.22 -5.86
CA LEU A 249 38.24 2.14 -6.87
C LEU A 249 39.54 2.83 -6.44
N GLN A 250 39.46 3.90 -5.63
CA GLN A 250 40.64 4.57 -5.03
C GLN A 250 41.28 3.76 -3.91
N GLN A 251 40.45 3.06 -3.12
CA GLN A 251 40.94 2.17 -2.05
C GLN A 251 41.56 0.88 -2.61
N GLN A 252 41.02 0.37 -3.71
CA GLN A 252 41.41 -0.88 -4.38
C GLN A 252 42.13 -0.57 -5.70
N GLY A 253 43.42 -0.20 -5.64
CA GLY A 253 44.19 0.29 -6.80
C GLY A 253 44.19 -0.63 -8.01
N GLU A 254 44.18 -1.94 -7.80
CA GLU A 254 44.27 -2.96 -8.85
C GLU A 254 42.86 -3.45 -9.32
N LEU A 255 41.79 -3.06 -8.64
CA LEU A 255 40.45 -3.51 -8.98
C LEU A 255 40.01 -3.00 -10.34
N ARG A 256 39.60 -3.93 -11.21
CA ARG A 256 39.03 -3.64 -12.53
C ARG A 256 37.57 -4.07 -12.56
N LEU A 257 36.72 -3.27 -13.19
CA LEU A 257 35.28 -3.49 -13.18
C LEU A 257 34.68 -3.35 -14.58
N TYR A 258 33.76 -4.24 -14.87
CA TYR A 258 32.73 -3.98 -15.87
C TYR A 258 31.59 -3.20 -15.19
N ILE A 259 31.19 -2.11 -15.82
CA ILE A 259 29.97 -1.36 -15.51
C ILE A 259 28.90 -1.87 -16.45
N VAL A 260 27.91 -2.56 -15.92
CA VAL A 260 26.90 -3.25 -16.72
C VAL A 260 25.55 -2.55 -16.56
N GLY A 261 25.01 -2.03 -17.66
CA GLY A 261 23.70 -1.40 -17.69
C GLY A 261 22.59 -2.43 -17.97
N HIS A 262 21.47 -2.28 -17.27
CA HIS A 262 20.25 -3.09 -17.44
C HIS A 262 19.05 -2.20 -17.72
N THR A 263 18.03 -2.77 -18.36
CA THR A 263 16.73 -2.12 -18.58
C THR A 263 15.61 -3.06 -18.10
N ASP A 264 14.40 -2.54 -18.01
CA ASP A 264 13.18 -3.33 -18.04
C ASP A 264 12.90 -3.82 -19.48
N ASP A 265 11.78 -4.53 -19.67
CA ASP A 265 11.36 -5.08 -20.96
C ASP A 265 10.52 -4.12 -21.82
N VAL A 266 10.35 -2.86 -21.39
CA VAL A 266 9.63 -1.84 -22.17
C VAL A 266 10.48 -1.45 -23.39
N GLY A 267 9.92 -1.65 -24.59
CA GLY A 267 10.62 -1.40 -25.84
C GLY A 267 11.28 -2.62 -26.47
N GLY A 268 11.85 -2.44 -27.65
CA GLY A 268 12.45 -3.54 -28.43
C GLY A 268 13.85 -3.95 -27.93
N TYR A 269 14.24 -5.17 -28.25
CA TYR A 269 15.53 -5.76 -27.86
C TYR A 269 16.73 -4.88 -28.25
N ASP A 270 16.88 -4.54 -29.55
CA ASP A 270 18.02 -3.77 -30.04
C ASP A 270 18.11 -2.38 -29.40
N TYR A 271 16.95 -1.78 -29.13
CA TYR A 271 16.86 -0.50 -28.47
C TYR A 271 17.39 -0.60 -27.03
N ASN A 272 16.92 -1.57 -26.24
CA ASN A 272 17.33 -1.77 -24.86
C ASN A 272 18.80 -2.17 -24.72
N MET A 273 19.32 -2.98 -25.66
CA MET A 273 20.76 -3.29 -25.72
C MET A 273 21.60 -2.02 -25.92
N LYS A 274 21.21 -1.16 -26.85
CA LYS A 274 21.90 0.12 -27.09
C LYS A 274 21.75 1.10 -25.92
N LEU A 275 20.56 1.21 -25.34
CA LEU A 275 20.30 2.12 -24.20
C LEU A 275 21.11 1.73 -22.97
N SER A 276 21.10 0.46 -22.59
CA SER A 276 21.87 -0.03 -21.46
C SER A 276 23.38 0.16 -21.65
N GLY A 277 23.91 -0.07 -22.86
CA GLY A 277 25.30 0.20 -23.18
C GLY A 277 25.67 1.68 -23.09
N ARG A 278 24.81 2.59 -23.59
CA ARG A 278 25.03 4.05 -23.45
C ARG A 278 25.02 4.49 -21.99
N ARG A 279 24.12 3.94 -21.17
CA ARG A 279 24.04 4.22 -19.72
C ARG A 279 25.28 3.77 -18.98
N ALA A 280 25.74 2.54 -19.23
CA ALA A 280 27.00 2.03 -18.68
C ALA A 280 28.19 2.92 -19.07
N LYS A 281 28.27 3.32 -20.34
CA LYS A 281 29.33 4.23 -20.82
C LYS A 281 29.27 5.59 -20.12
N ALA A 282 28.10 6.17 -19.91
CA ALA A 282 27.96 7.43 -19.19
C ALA A 282 28.49 7.35 -17.75
N VAL A 283 28.29 6.23 -17.06
CA VAL A 283 28.86 5.97 -15.71
C VAL A 283 30.38 5.88 -15.79
N VAL A 284 30.94 5.14 -16.75
CA VAL A 284 32.41 5.08 -16.95
C VAL A 284 32.97 6.46 -17.23
N ASP A 285 32.35 7.23 -18.14
CA ASP A 285 32.80 8.58 -18.48
C ASP A 285 32.76 9.51 -17.26
N ALA A 286 31.74 9.39 -16.40
CA ALA A 286 31.65 10.13 -15.14
C ALA A 286 32.78 9.77 -14.17
N LEU A 287 33.06 8.49 -13.96
CA LEU A 287 34.11 8.01 -13.06
C LEU A 287 35.51 8.45 -13.55
N VAL A 288 35.76 8.35 -14.85
CA VAL A 288 37.04 8.80 -15.43
C VAL A 288 37.16 10.33 -15.42
N GLY A 289 36.15 11.03 -15.89
CA GLY A 289 36.20 12.49 -16.08
C GLY A 289 36.15 13.27 -14.77
N ARG A 290 35.21 12.94 -13.89
CA ARG A 290 35.00 13.67 -12.63
C ARG A 290 35.84 13.16 -11.47
N PHE A 291 35.88 11.83 -11.30
CA PHE A 291 36.56 11.18 -10.17
C PHE A 291 37.99 10.73 -10.47
N LYS A 292 38.48 10.96 -11.72
CA LYS A 292 39.86 10.68 -12.14
C LYS A 292 40.28 9.19 -11.99
N ILE A 293 39.32 8.29 -12.11
CA ILE A 293 39.64 6.85 -12.16
C ILE A 293 40.31 6.54 -13.51
N ALA A 294 41.36 5.72 -13.48
CA ALA A 294 42.11 5.34 -14.69
C ALA A 294 41.22 4.55 -15.66
N ALA A 295 41.05 5.04 -16.89
CA ALA A 295 40.15 4.47 -17.89
C ALA A 295 40.39 2.97 -18.17
N PRO A 296 41.64 2.43 -18.19
CA PRO A 296 41.86 0.99 -18.42
C PRO A 296 41.32 0.06 -17.32
N ARG A 297 40.84 0.61 -16.21
CA ARG A 297 40.24 -0.15 -15.11
C ARG A 297 38.72 -0.32 -15.25
N LEU A 298 38.10 0.33 -16.23
CA LEU A 298 36.65 0.40 -16.37
C LEU A 298 36.21 -0.01 -17.78
N HIS A 299 35.30 -0.95 -17.87
CA HIS A 299 34.72 -1.43 -19.10
C HIS A 299 33.19 -1.22 -19.06
N ALA A 300 32.62 -0.63 -20.09
CA ALA A 300 31.17 -0.47 -20.19
C ALA A 300 30.54 -1.62 -20.99
N ALA A 301 29.48 -2.23 -20.45
CA ALA A 301 28.69 -3.23 -21.14
C ALA A 301 27.18 -2.96 -20.95
N GLY A 302 26.35 -3.36 -21.90
CA GLY A 302 24.91 -3.30 -21.80
C GLY A 302 24.31 -4.64 -22.12
N VAL A 303 23.36 -5.09 -21.30
CA VAL A 303 22.69 -6.39 -21.47
C VAL A 303 21.18 -6.24 -21.70
N GLY A 304 20.69 -5.00 -21.81
CA GLY A 304 19.26 -4.73 -21.96
C GLY A 304 18.46 -5.39 -20.84
N PHE A 305 17.39 -6.09 -21.19
CA PHE A 305 16.52 -6.80 -20.26
C PHE A 305 16.84 -8.31 -20.13
N LEU A 306 17.99 -8.77 -20.63
CA LEU A 306 18.31 -10.22 -20.67
C LEU A 306 18.67 -10.82 -19.31
N ALA A 307 18.97 -10.01 -18.30
CA ALA A 307 19.31 -10.48 -16.97
C ALA A 307 18.40 -9.81 -15.91
N PRO A 308 17.11 -10.18 -15.88
CA PRO A 308 16.18 -9.61 -14.92
C PRO A 308 16.43 -10.15 -13.51
N VAL A 309 16.27 -9.31 -12.49
CA VAL A 309 16.33 -9.67 -11.05
C VAL A 309 14.93 -9.73 -10.43
N ALA A 310 13.92 -9.31 -11.18
CA ALA A 310 12.52 -9.38 -10.80
C ALA A 310 11.64 -9.56 -12.07
N PRO A 311 10.39 -10.06 -11.93
CA PRO A 311 9.43 -10.06 -13.04
C PRO A 311 9.17 -8.64 -13.56
N ASN A 312 8.96 -8.49 -14.88
CA ASN A 312 8.59 -7.21 -15.49
C ASN A 312 7.07 -6.95 -15.51
N THR A 313 6.29 -7.74 -14.78
CA THR A 313 4.82 -7.71 -14.77
C THR A 313 4.23 -6.47 -14.11
N ASP A 314 4.95 -5.87 -13.19
CA ASP A 314 4.56 -4.68 -12.44
C ASP A 314 5.67 -3.64 -12.41
N GLU A 315 5.36 -2.44 -11.93
CA GLU A 315 6.34 -1.35 -11.91
C GLU A 315 7.47 -1.57 -10.89
N ASP A 316 7.19 -2.24 -9.78
CA ASP A 316 8.20 -2.55 -8.76
C ASP A 316 9.26 -3.50 -9.32
N GLY A 317 8.83 -4.53 -10.05
CA GLY A 317 9.73 -5.45 -10.74
C GLY A 317 10.54 -4.76 -11.83
N ARG A 318 9.89 -3.94 -12.67
CA ARG A 318 10.58 -3.15 -13.70
C ARG A 318 11.59 -2.17 -13.10
N ALA A 319 11.24 -1.48 -12.00
CA ALA A 319 12.16 -0.57 -11.31
C ALA A 319 13.41 -1.29 -10.81
N ARG A 320 13.30 -2.53 -10.31
CA ARG A 320 14.44 -3.36 -9.91
C ARG A 320 15.28 -3.81 -11.09
N ASN A 321 14.70 -3.97 -12.27
CA ASN A 321 15.44 -4.33 -13.48
C ASN A 321 16.20 -3.15 -14.08
N ARG A 322 15.72 -1.90 -13.94
CA ARG A 322 16.41 -0.66 -14.35
C ARG A 322 17.56 -0.32 -13.38
N ARG A 323 18.69 -0.98 -13.52
CA ARG A 323 19.86 -0.83 -12.62
C ARG A 323 21.18 -0.77 -13.38
N VAL A 324 22.22 -0.43 -12.65
CA VAL A 324 23.62 -0.61 -13.05
C VAL A 324 24.25 -1.65 -12.14
N GLU A 325 25.04 -2.56 -12.69
CA GLU A 325 25.84 -3.50 -11.91
C GLU A 325 27.34 -3.21 -12.06
N LEU A 326 28.08 -3.38 -10.97
CA LEU A 326 29.53 -3.54 -11.01
C LEU A 326 29.82 -5.03 -11.06
N VAL A 327 30.65 -5.45 -12.00
CA VAL A 327 31.10 -6.84 -12.13
C VAL A 327 32.62 -6.84 -12.09
N ARG A 328 33.20 -7.68 -11.23
CA ARG A 328 34.66 -7.82 -11.10
C ARG A 328 35.22 -8.50 -12.33
N GLU A 329 36.33 -7.96 -12.91
CA GLU A 329 37.11 -8.59 -13.97
C GLU A 329 37.91 -9.81 -13.45
#